data_516cb8f3aeff4cf89bc0184e751be763
#
_entry.id   516cb8f3aeff4cf89bc0184e751be763
#
_cell.length_a   1.000
_cell.length_b   1.000
_cell.length_c   1.000
_cell.angle_alpha   90.00
_cell.angle_beta   90.00
_cell.angle_gamma   90.00
#
_symmetry.space_group_name_H-M   'P 1'
#
loop_
_entity.id
_entity.type
_entity.pdbx_description
1 polymer ?
#
loop_
_entity_poly.entity_id
_entity_poly.type
_entity_poly.pdbx_seq_one_letter_code
_entity_poly.pdbx_strand_id
1 'polypeptide(L)'
;MAQIKDEMTPFLTNEEIAELVHQLAKHIEYDYEGKEIVFICPLRGSIHLTADLMRQIDLPQQVDFVYVTAVEKGGAIKIVKDISVNIAGKHVIIVEEVIDTGRTLSFLRNRLFASAPASLKIVTLLDKPARRELPIKADYIGKTIDDRYVVGYGMDSEEKGRNYPGIYHLKN
;
A
#
# COMPACT_ATOMS: atom_id res chain seq x y z
N MET A 1 4.00 20.18 16.21
CA MET A 1 3.84 20.13 14.74
C MET A 1 4.93 20.86 13.94
N ALA A 2 5.55 21.89 14.47
CA ALA A 2 6.62 22.62 13.75
C ALA A 2 7.91 21.80 13.57
N GLN A 3 8.31 21.01 14.56
CA GLN A 3 9.63 20.35 14.57
C GLN A 3 9.88 19.30 13.46
N ILE A 4 8.86 18.62 12.94
CA ILE A 4 9.07 17.61 11.89
C ILE A 4 9.22 18.28 10.51
N LYS A 5 8.54 19.41 10.26
CA LYS A 5 8.60 20.09 8.95
C LYS A 5 9.95 20.69 8.62
N ASP A 6 10.72 21.12 9.62
CA ASP A 6 12.04 21.73 9.42
C ASP A 6 13.12 20.69 9.01
N GLU A 7 12.83 19.39 9.26
CA GLU A 7 13.70 18.26 8.96
C GLU A 7 13.32 17.54 7.66
N MET A 8 12.38 18.08 6.86
CA MET A 8 11.87 17.42 5.66
C MET A 8 12.15 18.23 4.40
N THR A 9 12.37 17.54 3.29
CA THR A 9 12.40 18.09 1.94
C THR A 9 11.24 17.53 1.11
N PRO A 10 10.51 18.39 0.35
CA PRO A 10 9.45 17.90 -0.55
C PRO A 10 10.00 16.88 -1.55
N PHE A 11 9.23 15.83 -1.79
CA PHE A 11 9.58 14.78 -2.75
C PHE A 11 8.49 14.60 -3.82
N LEU A 12 7.24 14.41 -3.40
CA LEU A 12 6.09 14.38 -4.31
C LEU A 12 5.03 15.34 -3.81
N THR A 13 4.51 16.17 -4.70
CA THR A 13 3.37 17.04 -4.42
C THR A 13 2.07 16.23 -4.39
N ASN A 14 1.00 16.82 -3.87
CA ASN A 14 -0.33 16.23 -3.90
C ASN A 14 -0.81 15.99 -5.35
N GLU A 15 -0.50 16.89 -6.26
CA GLU A 15 -0.85 16.81 -7.68
C GLU A 15 -0.11 15.66 -8.39
N GLU A 16 1.18 15.50 -8.10
CA GLU A 16 1.97 14.38 -8.64
C GLU A 16 1.46 13.03 -8.11
N ILE A 17 1.07 12.95 -6.85
CA ILE A 17 0.46 11.75 -6.26
C ILE A 17 -0.88 11.46 -6.93
N ALA A 18 -1.72 12.47 -7.12
CA ALA A 18 -3.01 12.31 -7.77
C ALA A 18 -2.88 11.75 -9.21
N GLU A 19 -1.87 12.21 -9.96
CA GLU A 19 -1.58 11.68 -11.30
C GLU A 19 -1.12 10.22 -11.25
N LEU A 20 -0.24 9.84 -10.32
CA LEU A 20 0.18 8.45 -10.13
C LEU A 20 -1.01 7.55 -9.79
N VAL A 21 -1.87 8.00 -8.89
CA VAL A 21 -3.08 7.25 -8.49
C VAL A 21 -4.03 7.10 -9.68
N HIS A 22 -4.19 8.16 -10.50
CA HIS A 22 -5.01 8.10 -11.70
C HIS A 22 -4.50 7.04 -12.69
N GLN A 23 -3.21 7.01 -12.93
CA GLN A 23 -2.60 6.00 -13.82
C GLN A 23 -2.77 4.58 -13.27
N LEU A 24 -2.56 4.37 -11.97
CA LEU A 24 -2.78 3.08 -11.30
C LEU A 24 -4.25 2.64 -11.43
N ALA A 25 -5.20 3.55 -11.19
CA ALA A 25 -6.63 3.28 -11.31
C ALA A 25 -7.01 2.84 -12.72
N LYS A 26 -6.51 3.52 -13.76
CA LYS A 26 -6.77 3.18 -15.17
C LYS A 26 -6.22 1.81 -15.55
N HIS A 27 -5.02 1.46 -15.08
CA HIS A 27 -4.45 0.12 -15.34
C HIS A 27 -5.28 -0.98 -14.66
N ILE A 28 -5.73 -0.74 -13.42
CA ILE A 28 -6.59 -1.70 -12.70
C ILE A 28 -7.95 -1.85 -13.41
N GLU A 29 -8.59 -0.75 -13.80
CA GLU A 29 -9.86 -0.79 -14.54
C GLU A 29 -9.75 -1.61 -15.82
N TYR A 30 -8.69 -1.40 -16.59
CA TYR A 30 -8.44 -2.14 -17.83
C TYR A 30 -8.28 -3.65 -17.59
N ASP A 31 -7.48 -4.05 -16.59
CA ASP A 31 -7.21 -5.47 -16.31
C ASP A 31 -8.42 -6.21 -15.73
N TYR A 32 -9.31 -5.47 -15.07
CA TYR A 32 -10.47 -6.02 -14.38
C TYR A 32 -11.81 -5.61 -15.01
N GLU A 33 -11.82 -5.17 -16.25
CA GLU A 33 -13.06 -4.84 -16.97
C GLU A 33 -14.07 -5.98 -16.87
N GLY A 34 -15.31 -5.63 -16.47
CA GLY A 34 -16.41 -6.58 -16.29
C GLY A 34 -16.28 -7.51 -15.06
N LYS A 35 -15.35 -7.25 -14.14
CA LYS A 35 -15.13 -8.06 -12.92
C LYS A 35 -15.41 -7.23 -11.68
N GLU A 36 -15.75 -7.93 -10.59
CA GLU A 36 -15.76 -7.36 -9.26
C GLU A 36 -14.39 -7.57 -8.61
N ILE A 37 -13.89 -6.55 -7.90
CA ILE A 37 -12.62 -6.60 -7.18
C ILE A 37 -12.81 -6.42 -5.68
N VAL A 38 -11.88 -6.99 -4.91
CA VAL A 38 -11.82 -6.82 -3.45
C VAL A 38 -10.48 -6.21 -3.09
N PHE A 39 -10.50 -4.99 -2.56
CA PHE A 39 -9.31 -4.37 -1.99
C PHE A 39 -9.06 -4.88 -0.58
N ILE A 40 -7.84 -5.35 -0.31
CA ILE A 40 -7.36 -5.68 1.03
C ILE A 40 -6.24 -4.72 1.39
N CYS A 41 -6.47 -3.96 2.45
CA CYS A 41 -5.69 -2.78 2.77
C CYS A 41 -5.04 -2.92 4.14
N PRO A 42 -3.70 -3.12 4.19
CA PRO A 42 -2.98 -3.13 5.45
C PRO A 42 -3.03 -1.77 6.14
N LEU A 43 -3.50 -1.75 7.36
CA LEU A 43 -3.50 -0.55 8.19
C LEU A 43 -2.10 -0.33 8.78
N ARG A 44 -1.66 0.94 8.94
CA ARG A 44 -2.45 2.18 8.79
C ARG A 44 -2.10 2.97 7.52
N GLY A 45 -0.94 2.71 6.92
CA GLY A 45 -0.36 3.55 5.87
C GLY A 45 -1.15 3.57 4.57
N SER A 46 -1.76 2.45 4.19
CA SER A 46 -2.48 2.32 2.91
C SER A 46 -3.80 3.11 2.82
N ILE A 47 -4.25 3.75 3.91
CA ILE A 47 -5.60 4.34 4.01
C ILE A 47 -5.87 5.41 2.94
N HIS A 48 -4.91 6.31 2.68
CA HIS A 48 -5.07 7.39 1.69
C HIS A 48 -5.10 6.84 0.28
N LEU A 49 -4.12 5.99 -0.06
CA LEU A 49 -4.07 5.36 -1.38
C LEU A 49 -5.32 4.53 -1.67
N THR A 50 -5.79 3.76 -0.69
CA THR A 50 -7.03 2.98 -0.81
C THR A 50 -8.22 3.87 -1.13
N ALA A 51 -8.41 4.95 -0.36
CA ALA A 51 -9.52 5.85 -0.53
C ALA A 51 -9.50 6.56 -1.90
N ASP A 52 -8.32 6.94 -2.37
CA ASP A 52 -8.18 7.64 -3.64
C ASP A 52 -8.32 6.70 -4.84
N LEU A 53 -7.79 5.48 -4.78
CA LEU A 53 -8.01 4.46 -5.81
C LEU A 53 -9.49 4.11 -5.94
N MET A 54 -10.17 3.82 -4.81
CA MET A 54 -11.59 3.45 -4.80
C MET A 54 -12.49 4.51 -5.43
N ARG A 55 -12.17 5.80 -5.25
CA ARG A 55 -12.96 6.88 -5.85
C ARG A 55 -12.75 7.03 -7.36
N GLN A 56 -11.63 6.56 -7.88
CA GLN A 56 -11.28 6.70 -9.30
C GLN A 56 -11.61 5.46 -10.13
N ILE A 57 -11.80 4.31 -9.51
CA ILE A 57 -12.10 3.04 -10.18
C ILE A 57 -13.61 2.85 -10.26
N ASP A 58 -14.15 2.81 -11.48
CA ASP A 58 -15.58 2.60 -11.77
C ASP A 58 -15.87 1.10 -12.05
N LEU A 59 -15.54 0.25 -11.09
CA LEU A 59 -15.84 -1.19 -11.10
C LEU A 59 -16.59 -1.56 -9.82
N PRO A 60 -17.43 -2.62 -9.85
CA PRO A 60 -17.97 -3.20 -8.62
C PRO A 60 -16.82 -3.58 -7.69
N GLN A 61 -16.84 -3.06 -6.47
CA GLN A 61 -15.71 -3.22 -5.55
C GLN A 61 -16.14 -3.38 -4.10
N GLN A 62 -15.39 -4.18 -3.37
CA GLN A 62 -15.45 -4.31 -1.92
C GLN A 62 -14.13 -3.89 -1.31
N VAL A 63 -14.12 -3.48 -0.05
CA VAL A 63 -12.91 -3.17 0.69
C VAL A 63 -12.94 -3.82 2.07
N ASP A 64 -11.80 -4.35 2.49
CA ASP A 64 -11.58 -4.75 3.87
C ASP A 64 -10.16 -4.40 4.31
N PHE A 65 -9.98 -4.29 5.61
CA PHE A 65 -8.73 -3.88 6.21
C PHE A 65 -8.14 -5.01 7.03
N VAL A 66 -6.83 -5.16 6.94
CA VAL A 66 -6.06 -6.07 7.78
C VAL A 66 -5.10 -5.25 8.64
N TYR A 67 -4.89 -5.66 9.88
CA TYR A 67 -3.88 -5.03 10.73
C TYR A 67 -2.86 -6.08 11.16
N VAL A 68 -1.62 -5.88 10.73
CA VAL A 68 -0.49 -6.73 11.04
C VAL A 68 0.59 -5.93 11.76
N THR A 69 1.28 -6.57 12.69
CA THR A 69 2.40 -5.96 13.43
C THR A 69 3.60 -6.89 13.43
N ALA A 70 4.81 -6.33 13.41
CA ALA A 70 6.00 -7.10 13.73
C ALA A 70 6.04 -7.37 15.23
N VAL A 71 6.33 -8.61 15.62
CA VAL A 71 6.59 -8.93 17.03
C VAL A 71 8.04 -8.56 17.34
N GLU A 72 8.25 -7.81 18.42
CA GLU A 72 9.59 -7.43 18.87
C GLU A 72 10.47 -8.69 19.08
N LYS A 73 11.75 -8.59 18.66
CA LYS A 73 12.77 -9.63 18.82
C LYS A 73 12.47 -10.97 18.09
N GLY A 74 12.56 -10.95 16.76
CA GLY A 74 12.59 -12.20 15.98
C GLY A 74 11.91 -12.14 14.63
N GLY A 75 11.33 -10.99 14.26
CA GLY A 75 10.77 -10.79 12.92
C GLY A 75 9.48 -11.56 12.64
N ALA A 76 8.85 -12.18 13.65
CA ALA A 76 7.54 -12.79 13.50
C ALA A 76 6.48 -11.71 13.25
N ILE A 77 5.58 -12.00 12.32
CA ILE A 77 4.46 -11.11 11.97
C ILE A 77 3.20 -11.66 12.64
N LYS A 78 2.47 -10.78 13.33
CA LYS A 78 1.20 -11.12 13.98
C LYS A 78 0.05 -10.39 13.28
N ILE A 79 -1.02 -11.13 12.99
CA ILE A 79 -2.30 -10.55 12.57
C ILE A 79 -3.05 -10.11 13.83
N VAL A 80 -3.31 -8.83 13.95
CA VAL A 80 -4.11 -8.23 15.04
C VAL A 80 -5.59 -8.19 14.64
N LYS A 81 -5.87 -7.80 13.40
CA LYS A 81 -7.19 -7.89 12.77
C LYS A 81 -7.03 -8.57 11.41
N ASP A 82 -7.69 -9.71 11.22
CA ASP A 82 -7.77 -10.36 9.91
C ASP A 82 -8.95 -9.79 9.10
N ILE A 83 -9.00 -10.12 7.81
CA ILE A 83 -10.10 -9.76 6.94
C ILE A 83 -11.41 -10.45 7.42
N SER A 84 -12.51 -9.76 7.16
CA SER A 84 -13.88 -10.27 7.44
C SER A 84 -14.57 -10.74 6.16
N VAL A 85 -14.18 -10.19 5.02
CA VAL A 85 -14.75 -10.55 3.72
C VAL A 85 -14.28 -11.93 3.28
N ASN A 86 -15.20 -12.72 2.72
CA ASN A 86 -14.82 -13.97 2.06
C ASN A 86 -14.25 -13.66 0.67
N ILE A 87 -12.98 -14.04 0.46
CA ILE A 87 -12.24 -13.79 -0.81
C ILE A 87 -12.09 -15.02 -1.70
N ALA A 88 -12.63 -16.18 -1.29
CA ALA A 88 -12.57 -17.40 -2.10
C ALA A 88 -13.23 -17.17 -3.47
N GLY A 89 -12.50 -17.45 -4.56
CA GLY A 89 -12.97 -17.25 -5.93
C GLY A 89 -13.11 -15.79 -6.38
N LYS A 90 -12.71 -14.81 -5.57
CA LYS A 90 -12.78 -13.38 -5.91
C LYS A 90 -11.45 -12.85 -6.45
N HIS A 91 -11.51 -11.74 -7.19
CA HIS A 91 -10.32 -11.00 -7.61
C HIS A 91 -9.88 -10.05 -6.49
N VAL A 92 -8.70 -10.29 -5.95
CA VAL A 92 -8.17 -9.56 -4.79
C VAL A 92 -6.99 -8.69 -5.19
N ILE A 93 -6.97 -7.45 -4.67
CA ILE A 93 -5.84 -6.52 -4.83
C ILE A 93 -5.42 -6.06 -3.44
N ILE A 94 -4.15 -6.34 -3.07
CA ILE A 94 -3.54 -5.78 -1.86
C ILE A 94 -3.07 -4.36 -2.19
N VAL A 95 -3.41 -3.40 -1.33
CA VAL A 95 -3.05 -1.98 -1.51
C VAL A 95 -1.99 -1.58 -0.49
N GLU A 96 -0.78 -1.24 -0.94
CA GLU A 96 0.33 -0.79 -0.10
C GLU A 96 0.75 0.63 -0.47
N GLU A 97 1.02 1.47 0.50
CA GLU A 97 1.57 2.81 0.25
C GLU A 97 3.04 2.76 -0.19
N VAL A 98 3.83 1.87 0.41
CA VAL A 98 5.23 1.66 0.06
C VAL A 98 5.66 0.21 0.30
N ILE A 99 6.35 -0.38 -0.66
CA ILE A 99 7.00 -1.68 -0.45
C ILE A 99 8.47 -1.46 -0.12
N ASP A 100 8.83 -1.78 1.11
CA ASP A 100 10.19 -1.72 1.64
C ASP A 100 10.85 -3.12 1.58
N THR A 101 11.11 -3.78 2.69
CA THR A 101 11.71 -5.12 2.75
C THR A 101 10.88 -6.22 2.11
N GLY A 102 9.57 -6.02 2.03
CA GLY A 102 8.60 -6.98 1.50
C GLY A 102 8.19 -8.09 2.49
N ARG A 103 8.71 -8.10 3.72
CA ARG A 103 8.41 -9.13 4.72
C ARG A 103 6.92 -9.21 5.05
N THR A 104 6.34 -8.08 5.46
CA THR A 104 4.91 -7.99 5.82
C THR A 104 4.02 -8.35 4.64
N LEU A 105 4.34 -7.81 3.48
CA LEU A 105 3.57 -8.04 2.26
C LEU A 105 3.65 -9.51 1.79
N SER A 106 4.81 -10.14 1.88
CA SER A 106 4.97 -11.58 1.57
C SER A 106 4.15 -12.46 2.52
N PHE A 107 4.18 -12.15 3.81
CA PHE A 107 3.36 -12.86 4.79
C PHE A 107 1.87 -12.71 4.49
N LEU A 108 1.40 -11.49 4.27
CA LEU A 108 0.00 -11.20 3.96
C LEU A 108 -0.44 -11.87 2.65
N ARG A 109 0.36 -11.75 1.61
CA ARG A 109 0.10 -12.41 0.32
C ARG A 109 -0.11 -13.92 0.48
N ASN A 110 0.78 -14.59 1.22
CA ASN A 110 0.67 -16.04 1.46
C ASN A 110 -0.58 -16.38 2.27
N ARG A 111 -0.90 -15.58 3.29
CA ARG A 111 -2.13 -15.73 4.10
C ARG A 111 -3.38 -15.62 3.23
N LEU A 112 -3.46 -14.61 2.37
CA LEU A 112 -4.63 -14.39 1.50
C LEU A 112 -4.71 -15.44 0.39
N PHE A 113 -3.57 -15.85 -0.17
CA PHE A 113 -3.52 -16.88 -1.20
C PHE A 113 -4.09 -18.23 -0.71
N ALA A 114 -3.88 -18.57 0.56
CA ALA A 114 -4.42 -19.77 1.19
C ALA A 114 -5.97 -19.79 1.23
N SER A 115 -6.63 -18.65 1.02
CA SER A 115 -8.09 -18.55 0.93
C SER A 115 -8.62 -18.77 -0.50
N ALA A 116 -7.77 -19.21 -1.43
CA ALA A 116 -8.10 -19.56 -2.82
C ALA A 116 -8.84 -18.42 -3.60
N PRO A 117 -8.31 -17.20 -3.66
CA PRO A 117 -8.87 -16.17 -4.53
C PRO A 117 -8.71 -16.53 -6.02
N ALA A 118 -9.58 -16.02 -6.89
CA ALA A 118 -9.48 -16.20 -8.34
C ALA A 118 -8.21 -15.52 -8.91
N SER A 119 -7.85 -14.37 -8.35
CA SER A 119 -6.56 -13.72 -8.58
C SER A 119 -6.14 -12.93 -7.34
N LEU A 120 -4.84 -12.77 -7.18
CA LEU A 120 -4.26 -11.98 -6.10
C LEU A 120 -3.13 -11.11 -6.68
N LYS A 121 -3.38 -9.81 -6.79
CA LYS A 121 -2.44 -8.81 -7.27
C LYS A 121 -2.09 -7.79 -6.18
N ILE A 122 -1.05 -7.03 -6.42
CA ILE A 122 -0.54 -6.01 -5.48
C ILE A 122 -0.42 -4.69 -6.22
N VAL A 123 -0.98 -3.62 -5.65
CA VAL A 123 -0.75 -2.24 -6.06
C VAL A 123 0.02 -1.51 -4.99
N THR A 124 1.00 -0.71 -5.39
CA THR A 124 1.76 0.16 -4.48
C THR A 124 1.98 1.55 -5.08
N LEU A 125 1.93 2.57 -4.25
CA LEU A 125 2.31 3.92 -4.69
C LEU A 125 3.81 4.03 -4.88
N LEU A 126 4.59 3.57 -3.90
CA LEU A 126 6.06 3.62 -3.94
C LEU A 126 6.67 2.22 -3.83
N ASP A 127 7.73 1.99 -4.61
CA ASP A 127 8.50 0.75 -4.57
C ASP A 127 9.98 1.04 -4.31
N LYS A 128 10.58 0.37 -3.30
CA LYS A 128 12.00 0.46 -2.95
C LYS A 128 12.70 -0.88 -3.22
N PRO A 129 13.05 -1.21 -4.46
CA PRO A 129 13.61 -2.52 -4.79
C PRO A 129 14.97 -2.77 -4.12
N ALA A 130 15.75 -1.73 -3.84
CA ALA A 130 17.04 -1.85 -3.15
C ALA A 130 16.93 -2.34 -1.69
N ARG A 131 15.74 -2.18 -1.08
CA ARG A 131 15.45 -2.64 0.29
C ARG A 131 14.93 -4.06 0.38
N ARG A 132 14.67 -4.69 -0.76
CA ARG A 132 13.95 -5.96 -0.82
C ARG A 132 14.77 -7.09 -0.17
N GLU A 133 14.19 -7.75 0.82
CA GLU A 133 14.73 -8.95 1.47
C GLU A 133 14.04 -10.23 0.99
N LEU A 134 12.80 -10.14 0.56
CA LEU A 134 12.03 -11.27 0.02
C LEU A 134 11.63 -10.98 -1.44
N PRO A 135 11.57 -12.02 -2.31
CA PRO A 135 11.32 -11.86 -3.75
C PRO A 135 9.85 -11.57 -4.04
N ILE A 136 9.34 -10.45 -3.52
CA ILE A 136 7.98 -9.98 -3.80
C ILE A 136 8.03 -8.76 -4.70
N LYS A 137 7.11 -8.72 -5.67
CA LYS A 137 6.93 -7.61 -6.62
C LYS A 137 5.48 -7.18 -6.62
N ALA A 138 5.23 -5.88 -6.79
CA ALA A 138 3.90 -5.39 -7.10
C ALA A 138 3.58 -5.60 -8.58
N ASP A 139 2.29 -5.78 -8.87
CA ASP A 139 1.76 -5.84 -10.24
C ASP A 139 1.55 -4.43 -10.80
N TYR A 140 1.21 -3.47 -9.93
CA TYR A 140 1.00 -2.08 -10.27
C TYR A 140 1.87 -1.21 -9.37
N ILE A 141 2.74 -0.40 -9.96
CA ILE A 141 3.70 0.45 -9.25
C ILE A 141 3.52 1.88 -9.72
N GLY A 142 3.23 2.80 -8.79
CA GLY A 142 3.16 4.23 -9.09
C GLY A 142 4.54 4.80 -9.40
N LYS A 143 5.49 4.63 -8.48
CA LYS A 143 6.85 5.14 -8.64
C LYS A 143 7.87 4.27 -7.93
N THR A 144 8.94 3.92 -8.65
CA THR A 144 10.14 3.31 -8.04
C THR A 144 11.03 4.41 -7.47
N ILE A 145 11.52 4.22 -6.25
CA ILE A 145 12.35 5.20 -5.53
C ILE A 145 13.58 4.57 -4.89
N ASP A 146 14.55 5.43 -4.56
CA ASP A 146 15.75 5.05 -3.80
C ASP A 146 15.42 4.71 -2.33
N ASP A 147 16.41 4.17 -1.61
CA ASP A 147 16.32 3.90 -0.18
C ASP A 147 16.43 5.19 0.65
N ARG A 148 15.39 6.01 0.61
CA ARG A 148 15.22 7.19 1.46
C ARG A 148 14.00 7.03 2.35
N TYR A 149 14.08 7.54 3.56
CA TYR A 149 12.93 7.56 4.45
C TYR A 149 11.91 8.59 3.96
N VAL A 150 10.66 8.15 3.83
CA VAL A 150 9.56 8.97 3.30
C VAL A 150 8.43 9.08 4.31
N VAL A 151 7.81 10.26 4.38
CA VAL A 151 6.71 10.60 5.29
C VAL A 151 5.64 11.38 4.53
N GLY A 152 4.41 11.15 4.84
CA GLY A 152 3.25 11.79 4.21
C GLY A 152 2.42 10.81 3.41
N TYR A 153 1.20 11.19 3.07
CA TYR A 153 0.24 10.40 2.32
C TYR A 153 0.07 8.96 2.89
N GLY A 154 -0.09 8.87 4.21
CA GLY A 154 -0.24 7.61 4.93
C GLY A 154 1.03 7.11 5.61
N MET A 155 2.20 7.38 5.04
CA MET A 155 3.50 7.03 5.63
C MET A 155 3.83 7.92 6.83
N ASP A 156 4.48 7.36 7.83
CA ASP A 156 4.77 8.05 9.08
C ASP A 156 6.25 8.11 9.46
N SER A 157 6.50 8.98 10.42
CA SER A 157 7.68 8.95 11.28
C SER A 157 7.20 9.02 12.73
N GLU A 158 7.46 7.99 13.52
CA GLU A 158 7.02 7.90 14.94
C GLU A 158 5.51 8.16 15.10
N GLU A 159 4.69 7.52 14.29
CA GLU A 159 3.22 7.65 14.23
C GLU A 159 2.71 9.05 13.85
N LYS A 160 3.56 9.92 13.29
CA LYS A 160 3.22 11.29 12.89
C LYS A 160 3.44 11.49 11.39
N GLY A 161 2.77 12.49 10.80
CA GLY A 161 2.96 12.91 9.41
C GLY A 161 2.10 12.17 8.39
N ARG A 162 1.36 11.13 8.75
CA ARG A 162 0.47 10.41 7.82
C ARG A 162 -0.55 11.31 7.11
N ASN A 163 -0.92 12.42 7.75
CA ASN A 163 -1.91 13.39 7.26
C ASN A 163 -1.35 14.44 6.29
N TYR A 164 -0.07 14.42 5.98
CA TYR A 164 0.47 15.36 4.99
C TYR A 164 -0.03 14.97 3.60
N PRO A 165 -0.49 15.95 2.78
CA PRO A 165 -1.04 15.64 1.46
C PRO A 165 0.03 15.22 0.44
N GLY A 166 1.25 15.71 0.58
CA GLY A 166 2.41 15.32 -0.21
C GLY A 166 3.30 14.34 0.53
N ILE A 167 4.33 13.86 -0.17
CA ILE A 167 5.37 12.98 0.37
C ILE A 167 6.67 13.77 0.49
N TYR A 168 7.40 13.54 1.58
CA TYR A 168 8.62 14.25 1.95
C TYR A 168 9.71 13.26 2.31
N HIS A 169 10.97 13.59 2.01
CA HIS A 169 12.13 12.91 2.58
C HIS A 169 12.48 13.51 3.93
N LEU A 170 12.78 12.68 4.92
CA LEU A 170 13.45 13.15 6.12
C LEU A 170 14.92 13.49 5.77
N LYS A 171 15.41 14.61 6.30
CA LYS A 171 16.83 14.94 6.27
C LYS A 171 17.56 14.01 7.23
N ASN A 172 18.59 13.34 6.78
CA ASN A 172 19.51 12.57 7.63
C ASN A 172 20.29 13.49 8.56
#